data_b6f32a4fa14a626e941adf54da2384b7
#
_entry.id   b6f32a4fa14a626e941adf54da2384b7
#
_cell.length_a   1.000
_cell.length_b   1.000
_cell.length_c   1.000
_cell.angle_alpha   90.00
_cell.angle_beta   90.00
_cell.angle_gamma   90.00
#
_symmetry.space_group_name_H-M   'P 1'
#
loop_
_entity.id
_entity.type
_entity.pdbx_description
1 polymer ?
#
loop_
_entity_poly.entity_id
_entity_poly.type
_entity_poly.pdbx_seq_one_letter_code
_entity_poly.pdbx_strand_id
1 'polypeptide(L)'
;MTTDGVRELVDLIAESGRDRIGPLIVAIDGRSGAGKTTLAAAVATEVGAAVIDGDDFYSGGTAAQWDAMDPSERSRRCIDWRRQRSVLEPIARGEEATWHPYDWDTDDGRLSDRALSLQPPGVVILEGAYSARPELADLMDLRVMLDVPDQVREQRLRVREGEHYRKEWESRWASAEEYYFENVMPPAAFDLVLDGRSRHRHRSL
;
A
#
# COMPACT_ATOMS: atom_id res chain seq x y z
N MET A 1 9.28 10.90 -7.28
CA MET A 1 7.92 10.84 -7.83
C MET A 1 7.67 12.10 -8.63
N THR A 2 6.93 12.04 -9.73
CA THR A 2 6.64 13.20 -10.55
C THR A 2 5.44 13.96 -10.00
N THR A 3 5.48 15.30 -10.02
CA THR A 3 4.33 16.17 -9.68
C THR A 3 3.11 15.81 -10.53
N ASP A 4 3.33 15.30 -11.74
CA ASP A 4 2.27 14.90 -12.67
C ASP A 4 1.46 13.71 -12.15
N GLY A 5 2.11 12.66 -11.57
CA GLY A 5 1.39 11.51 -11.03
C GLY A 5 0.55 11.83 -9.78
N VAL A 6 1.01 12.77 -8.93
CA VAL A 6 0.19 13.26 -7.81
C VAL A 6 -1.05 13.96 -8.33
N ARG A 7 -0.88 14.88 -9.31
CA ARG A 7 -1.99 15.64 -9.91
C ARG A 7 -3.00 14.71 -10.56
N GLU A 8 -2.55 13.74 -11.36
CA GLU A 8 -3.43 12.77 -12.02
C GLU A 8 -4.31 12.01 -11.02
N LEU A 9 -3.72 11.55 -9.91
CA LEU A 9 -4.48 10.86 -8.86
C LEU A 9 -5.43 11.82 -8.11
N VAL A 10 -5.00 13.04 -7.82
CA VAL A 10 -5.86 14.09 -7.20
C VAL A 10 -7.07 14.39 -8.08
N ASP A 11 -6.88 14.55 -9.38
CA ASP A 11 -7.96 14.83 -10.34
C ASP A 11 -8.95 13.65 -10.40
N LEU A 12 -8.44 12.41 -10.42
CA LEU A 12 -9.27 11.20 -10.42
C LEU A 12 -10.08 11.05 -9.11
N ILE A 13 -9.46 11.32 -7.95
CA ILE A 13 -10.16 11.35 -6.65
C ILE A 13 -11.27 12.40 -6.64
N ALA A 14 -10.98 13.61 -7.13
CA ALA A 14 -11.96 14.68 -7.19
C ALA A 14 -13.14 14.35 -8.12
N GLU A 15 -12.89 13.65 -9.23
CA GLU A 15 -13.93 13.19 -10.15
C GLU A 15 -14.80 12.10 -9.50
N SER A 16 -14.18 11.10 -8.89
CA SER A 16 -14.87 9.97 -8.25
C SER A 16 -15.67 10.38 -7.01
N GLY A 17 -15.29 11.48 -6.36
CA GLY A 17 -15.96 12.00 -5.16
C GLY A 17 -17.14 12.92 -5.40
N ARG A 18 -17.43 13.37 -6.64
CA ARG A 18 -18.38 14.46 -6.92
C ARG A 18 -19.79 14.24 -6.40
N ASP A 19 -20.31 13.03 -6.54
CA ASP A 19 -21.70 12.69 -6.17
C ASP A 19 -21.75 11.64 -5.06
N ARG A 20 -20.63 11.44 -4.36
CA ARG A 20 -20.53 10.39 -3.35
C ARG A 20 -21.08 10.83 -1.99
N ILE A 21 -21.85 9.94 -1.38
CA ILE A 21 -22.27 10.06 0.02
C ILE A 21 -21.35 9.13 0.84
N GLY A 22 -20.58 9.71 1.77
CA GLY A 22 -19.63 8.99 2.61
C GLY A 22 -18.18 9.03 2.10
N PRO A 23 -17.24 8.44 2.84
CA PRO A 23 -15.83 8.44 2.50
C PRO A 23 -15.54 7.70 1.19
N LEU A 24 -14.65 8.25 0.38
CA LEU A 24 -14.08 7.59 -0.79
C LEU A 24 -12.83 6.85 -0.35
N ILE A 25 -12.76 5.55 -0.63
CA ILE A 25 -11.63 4.69 -0.22
C ILE A 25 -10.77 4.39 -1.44
N VAL A 26 -9.49 4.76 -1.34
CA VAL A 26 -8.48 4.60 -2.39
C VAL A 26 -7.44 3.60 -1.94
N ALA A 27 -7.19 2.55 -2.71
CA ALA A 27 -6.05 1.67 -2.51
C ALA A 27 -4.87 2.16 -3.36
N ILE A 28 -3.69 2.39 -2.74
CA ILE A 28 -2.43 2.62 -3.44
C ILE A 28 -1.54 1.39 -3.24
N ASP A 29 -1.45 0.58 -4.27
CA ASP A 29 -0.70 -0.67 -4.30
C ASP A 29 0.56 -0.54 -5.16
N GLY A 30 1.42 -1.52 -5.08
CA GLY A 30 2.68 -1.57 -5.82
C GLY A 30 3.75 -2.31 -5.03
N ARG A 31 4.79 -2.73 -5.71
CA ARG A 31 5.89 -3.50 -5.10
C ARG A 31 6.65 -2.67 -4.06
N SER A 32 7.33 -3.34 -3.13
CA SER A 32 8.23 -2.72 -2.14
C SER A 32 9.27 -1.83 -2.81
N GLY A 33 9.54 -0.67 -2.22
CA GLY A 33 10.45 0.34 -2.80
C GLY A 33 9.84 1.18 -3.95
N ALA A 34 8.59 0.97 -4.35
CA ALA A 34 7.94 1.77 -5.40
C ALA A 34 7.77 3.24 -5.00
N GLY A 35 7.55 3.54 -3.71
CA GLY A 35 7.35 4.91 -3.19
C GLY A 35 5.88 5.22 -2.90
N LYS A 36 5.09 4.20 -2.59
CA LYS A 36 3.66 4.31 -2.26
C LYS A 36 3.39 5.28 -1.11
N THR A 37 4.11 5.14 0.00
CA THR A 37 4.00 6.02 1.18
C THR A 37 4.24 7.49 0.83
N THR A 38 5.23 7.76 -0.05
CA THR A 38 5.50 9.13 -0.52
C THR A 38 4.36 9.66 -1.40
N LEU A 39 3.78 8.82 -2.27
CA LEU A 39 2.63 9.17 -3.09
C LEU A 39 1.40 9.44 -2.21
N ALA A 40 1.09 8.51 -1.30
CA ALA A 40 -0.04 8.63 -0.40
C ALA A 40 0.01 9.90 0.45
N ALA A 41 1.18 10.21 1.04
CA ALA A 41 1.36 11.42 1.84
C ALA A 41 1.18 12.71 1.00
N ALA A 42 1.71 12.73 -0.23
CA ALA A 42 1.57 13.88 -1.11
C ALA A 42 0.10 14.10 -1.52
N VAL A 43 -0.59 13.03 -1.93
CA VAL A 43 -2.01 13.09 -2.31
C VAL A 43 -2.88 13.45 -1.10
N ALA A 44 -2.62 12.85 0.07
CA ALA A 44 -3.37 13.14 1.29
C ALA A 44 -3.30 14.61 1.68
N THR A 45 -2.12 15.24 1.51
CA THR A 45 -1.94 16.68 1.75
C THR A 45 -2.81 17.53 0.83
N GLU A 46 -2.94 17.15 -0.45
CA GLU A 46 -3.70 17.92 -1.45
C GLU A 46 -5.23 17.78 -1.27
N VAL A 47 -5.70 16.58 -0.91
CA VAL A 47 -7.16 16.29 -0.84
C VAL A 47 -7.72 16.24 0.58
N GLY A 48 -6.88 16.39 1.61
CA GLY A 48 -7.30 16.28 3.01
C GLY A 48 -7.65 14.83 3.41
N ALA A 49 -6.97 13.84 2.81
CA ALA A 49 -7.22 12.44 3.11
C ALA A 49 -6.52 11.97 4.40
N ALA A 50 -7.09 10.94 5.03
CA ALA A 50 -6.36 10.13 5.99
C ALA A 50 -5.65 8.96 5.28
N VAL A 51 -4.50 8.56 5.81
CA VAL A 51 -3.72 7.43 5.29
C VAL A 51 -3.69 6.31 6.33
N ILE A 52 -4.00 5.09 5.89
CA ILE A 52 -3.84 3.85 6.65
C ILE A 52 -2.67 3.10 6.02
N ASP A 53 -1.69 2.76 6.86
CA ASP A 53 -0.53 1.96 6.44
C ASP A 53 -0.93 0.48 6.36
N GLY A 54 -0.76 -0.12 5.20
CA GLY A 54 -1.01 -1.54 4.98
C GLY A 54 -0.10 -2.45 5.80
N ASP A 55 1.10 -1.99 6.14
CA ASP A 55 2.07 -2.74 6.93
C ASP A 55 1.66 -2.86 8.42
N ASP A 56 0.70 -2.04 8.91
CA ASP A 56 0.04 -2.22 10.22
C ASP A 56 -0.62 -3.60 10.36
N PHE A 57 -0.96 -4.21 9.24
CA PHE A 57 -1.68 -5.48 9.17
C PHE A 57 -0.77 -6.66 8.81
N TYR A 58 0.53 -6.52 8.92
CA TYR A 58 1.46 -7.62 8.72
C TYR A 58 1.10 -8.78 9.66
N SER A 59 1.16 -10.00 9.12
CA SER A 59 0.71 -11.20 9.86
C SER A 59 1.73 -11.75 10.83
N GLY A 60 2.97 -11.21 10.81
CA GLY A 60 4.07 -11.77 11.59
C GLY A 60 4.52 -13.14 11.06
N GLY A 61 5.42 -13.76 11.77
CA GLY A 61 5.93 -15.09 11.46
C GLY A 61 7.44 -15.14 11.34
N THR A 62 8.01 -16.32 11.56
CA THR A 62 9.45 -16.53 11.45
C THR A 62 9.91 -16.70 10.00
N ALA A 63 11.19 -16.43 9.74
CA ALA A 63 11.79 -16.65 8.42
C ALA A 63 11.55 -18.10 7.93
N ALA A 64 11.70 -19.10 8.80
CA ALA A 64 11.49 -20.50 8.45
C ALA A 64 10.04 -20.81 8.05
N GLN A 65 9.05 -20.18 8.71
CA GLN A 65 7.64 -20.33 8.34
C GLN A 65 7.37 -19.73 6.96
N TRP A 66 7.91 -18.55 6.68
CA TRP A 66 7.76 -17.89 5.39
C TRP A 66 8.49 -18.64 4.27
N ASP A 67 9.69 -19.18 4.54
CA ASP A 67 10.47 -19.94 3.54
C ASP A 67 9.82 -21.29 3.17
N ALA A 68 9.02 -21.85 4.07
CA ALA A 68 8.25 -23.08 3.81
C ALA A 68 7.03 -22.86 2.88
N MET A 69 6.62 -21.60 2.64
CA MET A 69 5.48 -21.24 1.80
C MET A 69 5.92 -20.97 0.36
N ASP A 70 5.07 -21.28 -0.61
CA ASP A 70 5.27 -20.83 -1.98
C ASP A 70 4.90 -19.33 -2.15
N PRO A 71 5.27 -18.69 -3.28
CA PRO A 71 4.96 -17.28 -3.52
C PRO A 71 3.47 -16.93 -3.46
N SER A 72 2.59 -17.82 -3.91
CA SER A 72 1.14 -17.66 -3.83
C SER A 72 0.64 -17.61 -2.39
N GLU A 73 1.12 -18.53 -1.56
CA GLU A 73 0.74 -18.58 -0.15
C GLU A 73 1.28 -17.38 0.62
N ARG A 74 2.52 -16.97 0.35
CA ARG A 74 3.10 -15.75 0.94
C ARG A 74 2.28 -14.52 0.61
N SER A 75 1.93 -14.31 -0.67
CA SER A 75 1.15 -13.14 -1.10
C SER A 75 -0.24 -13.09 -0.46
N ARG A 76 -0.86 -14.23 -0.21
CA ARG A 76 -2.15 -14.32 0.48
C ARG A 76 -2.08 -14.04 1.97
N ARG A 77 -0.96 -14.39 2.61
CA ARG A 77 -0.84 -14.41 4.07
C ARG A 77 -0.02 -13.27 4.64
N CYS A 78 0.82 -12.60 3.84
CA CYS A 78 1.73 -11.55 4.31
C CYS A 78 0.99 -10.45 5.07
N ILE A 79 -0.07 -9.94 4.48
CA ILE A 79 -0.93 -8.93 5.08
C ILE A 79 -2.27 -9.57 5.42
N ASP A 80 -2.71 -9.40 6.65
CA ASP A 80 -4.01 -9.90 7.11
C ASP A 80 -5.14 -8.99 6.61
N TRP A 81 -5.64 -9.32 5.43
CA TRP A 81 -6.73 -8.60 4.80
C TRP A 81 -8.05 -8.63 5.61
N ARG A 82 -8.24 -9.63 6.49
CA ARG A 82 -9.43 -9.68 7.34
C ARG A 82 -9.40 -8.58 8.38
N ARG A 83 -8.21 -8.32 8.94
CA ARG A 83 -8.00 -7.16 9.83
C ARG A 83 -8.15 -5.85 9.06
N GLN A 84 -7.59 -5.73 7.84
CA GLN A 84 -7.83 -4.56 7.00
C GLN A 84 -9.33 -4.36 6.75
N ARG A 85 -10.04 -5.42 6.37
CA ARG A 85 -11.48 -5.37 6.13
C ARG A 85 -12.25 -4.90 7.37
N SER A 86 -11.93 -5.40 8.55
CA SER A 86 -12.59 -5.00 9.81
C SER A 86 -12.42 -3.51 10.14
N VAL A 87 -11.36 -2.87 9.63
CA VAL A 87 -11.13 -1.42 9.75
C VAL A 87 -11.84 -0.65 8.65
N LEU A 88 -11.80 -1.15 7.41
CA LEU A 88 -12.37 -0.46 6.25
C LEU A 88 -13.90 -0.48 6.22
N GLU A 89 -14.56 -1.53 6.71
CA GLU A 89 -16.02 -1.62 6.73
C GLU A 89 -16.70 -0.49 7.53
N PRO A 90 -16.32 -0.18 8.78
CA PRO A 90 -16.87 0.99 9.47
C PRO A 90 -16.51 2.30 8.76
N ILE A 91 -15.28 2.44 8.25
CA ILE A 91 -14.86 3.61 7.50
C ILE A 91 -15.76 3.84 6.27
N ALA A 92 -16.07 2.81 5.50
CA ALA A 92 -16.95 2.92 4.33
C ALA A 92 -18.37 3.42 4.69
N ARG A 93 -18.81 3.20 5.95
CA ARG A 93 -20.06 3.73 6.49
C ARG A 93 -19.95 5.12 7.11
N GLY A 94 -18.76 5.72 7.12
CA GLY A 94 -18.51 7.00 7.78
C GLY A 94 -18.35 6.89 9.30
N GLU A 95 -18.15 5.68 9.82
CA GLU A 95 -17.99 5.40 11.24
C GLU A 95 -16.52 5.38 11.65
N GLU A 96 -16.23 5.66 12.92
CA GLU A 96 -14.88 5.55 13.48
C GLU A 96 -14.41 4.09 13.46
N ALA A 97 -13.16 3.89 13.08
CA ALA A 97 -12.49 2.60 13.16
C ALA A 97 -11.31 2.64 14.13
N THR A 98 -11.03 1.53 14.81
CA THR A 98 -9.91 1.36 15.73
C THR A 98 -9.19 0.06 15.45
N TRP A 99 -7.84 0.09 15.44
CA TRP A 99 -7.04 -1.12 15.24
C TRP A 99 -5.72 -1.05 16.03
N HIS A 100 -5.11 -2.20 16.23
CA HIS A 100 -3.77 -2.32 16.79
C HIS A 100 -2.80 -2.66 15.64
N PRO A 101 -1.83 -1.80 15.30
CA PRO A 101 -0.85 -2.11 14.26
C PRO A 101 0.09 -3.24 14.68
N TYR A 102 0.76 -3.86 13.70
CA TYR A 102 1.84 -4.79 13.98
C TYR A 102 2.98 -4.08 14.73
N ASP A 103 3.54 -4.74 15.75
CA ASP A 103 4.64 -4.19 16.53
C ASP A 103 5.99 -4.54 15.88
N TRP A 104 6.48 -3.63 15.06
CA TRP A 104 7.77 -3.77 14.38
C TRP A 104 8.98 -3.66 15.31
N ASP A 105 8.82 -3.12 16.52
CA ASP A 105 9.93 -2.98 17.48
C ASP A 105 10.26 -4.32 18.11
N THR A 106 9.25 -5.13 18.39
CA THR A 106 9.44 -6.48 18.92
C THR A 106 9.63 -7.53 17.84
N ASP A 107 9.00 -7.37 16.67
CA ASP A 107 9.01 -8.28 15.50
C ASP A 107 8.82 -9.76 15.89
N ASP A 108 7.99 -10.01 16.91
CA ASP A 108 7.73 -11.35 17.46
C ASP A 108 6.30 -11.87 17.17
N GLY A 109 5.58 -11.18 16.29
CA GLY A 109 4.21 -11.51 15.89
C GLY A 109 3.13 -10.84 16.73
N ARG A 110 3.49 -9.97 17.68
CA ARG A 110 2.52 -9.22 18.47
C ARG A 110 1.99 -7.99 17.74
N LEU A 111 0.84 -7.55 18.19
CA LEU A 111 0.32 -6.24 17.86
C LEU A 111 0.73 -5.23 18.92
N SER A 112 0.90 -3.99 18.52
CA SER A 112 1.18 -2.89 19.43
C SER A 112 0.07 -2.76 20.49
N ASP A 113 0.45 -2.51 21.74
CA ASP A 113 -0.50 -2.22 22.82
C ASP A 113 -1.22 -0.88 22.58
N ARG A 114 -0.64 0.00 21.78
CA ARG A 114 -1.23 1.28 21.41
C ARG A 114 -2.16 1.12 20.23
N ALA A 115 -3.45 1.25 20.46
CA ALA A 115 -4.44 1.32 19.40
C ALA A 115 -4.31 2.62 18.60
N LEU A 116 -4.56 2.54 17.29
CA LEU A 116 -4.84 3.68 16.42
C LEU A 116 -6.34 3.79 16.23
N SER A 117 -6.84 5.02 16.08
CA SER A 117 -8.24 5.26 15.70
C SER A 117 -8.32 6.30 14.62
N LEU A 118 -9.33 6.17 13.78
CA LEU A 118 -9.60 7.07 12.67
C LEU A 118 -11.09 7.37 12.56
N GLN A 119 -11.45 8.65 12.77
CA GLN A 119 -12.73 9.17 12.30
C GLN A 119 -12.53 9.55 10.83
N PRO A 120 -13.19 8.87 9.87
CA PRO A 120 -12.86 9.05 8.46
C PRO A 120 -13.20 10.44 7.96
N PRO A 121 -12.28 11.11 7.25
CA PRO A 121 -12.58 12.28 6.43
C PRO A 121 -13.27 11.85 5.13
N GLY A 122 -13.53 12.81 4.22
CA GLY A 122 -14.13 12.52 2.92
C GLY A 122 -13.33 11.58 2.01
N VAL A 123 -12.03 11.44 2.24
CA VAL A 123 -11.15 10.51 1.50
C VAL A 123 -10.26 9.74 2.46
N VAL A 124 -10.15 8.43 2.27
CA VAL A 124 -9.23 7.55 3.02
C VAL A 124 -8.39 6.76 2.04
N ILE A 125 -7.09 6.73 2.27
CA ILE A 125 -6.12 6.01 1.45
C ILE A 125 -5.59 4.81 2.25
N LEU A 126 -5.78 3.60 1.75
CA LEU A 126 -5.03 2.42 2.20
C LEU A 126 -3.81 2.28 1.30
N GLU A 127 -2.60 2.40 1.84
CA GLU A 127 -1.37 2.24 1.08
C GLU A 127 -0.55 1.05 1.55
N GLY A 128 0.10 0.35 0.65
CA GLY A 128 0.95 -0.79 0.96
C GLY A 128 0.93 -1.83 -0.14
N ALA A 129 1.80 -2.84 -0.06
CA ALA A 129 1.70 -4.00 -0.91
C ALA A 129 0.40 -4.77 -0.60
N TYR A 130 -0.27 -5.27 -1.64
CA TYR A 130 -1.54 -5.99 -1.54
C TYR A 130 -2.75 -5.16 -1.07
N SER A 131 -2.69 -3.82 -1.10
CA SER A 131 -3.79 -2.95 -0.67
C SER A 131 -5.00 -3.01 -1.61
N ALA A 132 -4.79 -3.30 -2.90
CA ALA A 132 -5.86 -3.38 -3.90
C ALA A 132 -6.40 -4.81 -4.11
N ARG A 133 -6.10 -5.74 -3.21
CA ARG A 133 -6.43 -7.16 -3.36
C ARG A 133 -7.92 -7.43 -3.55
N PRO A 134 -8.29 -8.51 -4.29
CA PRO A 134 -9.68 -8.80 -4.62
C PRO A 134 -10.60 -8.96 -3.41
N GLU A 135 -10.08 -9.43 -2.27
CA GLU A 135 -10.85 -9.62 -1.05
C GLU A 135 -11.34 -8.31 -0.40
N LEU A 136 -10.82 -7.17 -0.86
CA LEU A 136 -11.23 -5.82 -0.42
C LEU A 136 -11.94 -5.04 -1.54
N ALA A 137 -12.15 -5.64 -2.71
CA ALA A 137 -12.60 -4.94 -3.92
C ALA A 137 -13.95 -4.24 -3.76
N ASP A 138 -14.85 -4.78 -2.94
CA ASP A 138 -16.17 -4.21 -2.65
C ASP A 138 -16.12 -2.99 -1.72
N LEU A 139 -14.97 -2.71 -1.10
CA LEU A 139 -14.74 -1.57 -0.22
C LEU A 139 -13.91 -0.47 -0.90
N MET A 140 -13.28 -0.77 -2.06
CA MET A 140 -12.40 0.15 -2.76
C MET A 140 -13.14 0.87 -3.89
N ASP A 141 -13.08 2.19 -3.86
CA ASP A 141 -13.63 3.02 -4.93
C ASP A 141 -12.64 3.24 -6.07
N LEU A 142 -11.35 3.32 -5.72
CA LEU A 142 -10.26 3.46 -6.66
C LEU A 142 -9.11 2.52 -6.26
N ARG A 143 -8.56 1.82 -7.25
CA ARG A 143 -7.37 0.99 -7.11
C ARG A 143 -6.27 1.54 -8.00
N VAL A 144 -5.20 1.98 -7.37
CA VAL A 144 -4.07 2.65 -8.02
C VAL A 144 -2.82 1.81 -7.88
N MET A 145 -2.16 1.51 -8.98
CA MET A 145 -0.86 0.85 -8.98
C MET A 145 0.25 1.86 -9.19
N LEU A 146 1.25 1.84 -8.31
CA LEU A 146 2.50 2.56 -8.54
C LEU A 146 3.54 1.58 -9.08
N ASP A 147 3.81 1.68 -10.39
CA ASP A 147 4.77 0.82 -11.08
C ASP A 147 6.14 1.47 -11.19
N VAL A 148 7.18 0.71 -10.87
CA VAL A 148 8.58 1.17 -10.87
C VAL A 148 9.48 0.01 -11.26
N PRO A 149 10.45 0.20 -12.19
CA PRO A 149 11.40 -0.84 -12.57
C PRO A 149 12.16 -1.41 -11.36
N ASP A 150 12.43 -2.71 -11.37
CA ASP A 150 13.05 -3.44 -10.27
C ASP A 150 14.38 -2.84 -9.82
N GLN A 151 15.24 -2.45 -10.76
CA GLN A 151 16.53 -1.81 -10.44
C GLN A 151 16.38 -0.53 -9.61
N VAL A 152 15.34 0.27 -9.91
CA VAL A 152 15.06 1.51 -9.17
C VAL A 152 14.54 1.20 -7.77
N ARG A 153 13.66 0.20 -7.64
CA ARG A 153 13.11 -0.24 -6.36
C ARG A 153 14.21 -0.80 -5.45
N GLU A 154 15.05 -1.72 -5.97
CA GLU A 154 16.19 -2.27 -5.24
C GLU A 154 17.14 -1.17 -4.74
N GLN A 155 17.46 -0.20 -5.58
CA GLN A 155 18.31 0.92 -5.18
C GLN A 155 17.68 1.72 -4.04
N ARG A 156 16.35 1.99 -4.11
CA ARG A 156 15.64 2.70 -3.04
C ARG A 156 15.62 1.91 -1.74
N LEU A 157 15.37 0.59 -1.80
CA LEU A 157 15.40 -0.29 -0.64
C LEU A 157 16.79 -0.32 0.00
N ARG A 158 17.85 -0.48 -0.78
CA ARG A 158 19.23 -0.44 -0.27
C ARG A 158 19.59 0.89 0.41
N VAL A 159 19.14 2.01 -0.15
CA VAL A 159 19.36 3.35 0.45
C VAL A 159 18.56 3.50 1.73
N ARG A 160 17.31 3.05 1.77
CA ARG A 160 16.41 3.14 2.94
C ARG A 160 16.91 2.30 4.11
N GLU A 161 17.34 1.07 3.82
CA GLU A 161 17.71 0.09 4.86
C GLU A 161 19.19 0.13 5.22
N GLY A 162 20.03 0.67 4.34
CA GLY A 162 21.47 0.81 4.61
C GLY A 162 22.11 -0.52 5.02
N GLU A 163 22.74 -0.55 6.20
CA GLU A 163 23.39 -1.74 6.76
C GLU A 163 22.40 -2.83 7.18
N HIS A 164 21.11 -2.51 7.32
CA HIS A 164 20.05 -3.46 7.67
C HIS A 164 19.44 -4.16 6.46
N TYR A 165 19.90 -3.84 5.23
CA TYR A 165 19.44 -4.47 4.01
C TYR A 165 19.71 -5.98 4.03
N ARG A 166 18.64 -6.79 3.99
CA ARG A 166 18.70 -8.27 4.00
C ARG A 166 18.22 -8.81 2.66
N LYS A 167 19.15 -9.24 1.82
CA LYS A 167 18.85 -9.73 0.48
C LYS A 167 17.86 -10.92 0.47
N GLU A 168 17.99 -11.83 1.42
CA GLU A 168 17.10 -13.00 1.55
C GLU A 168 15.67 -12.56 1.88
N TRP A 169 15.51 -11.57 2.74
CA TRP A 169 14.24 -10.96 3.07
C TRP A 169 13.60 -10.32 1.85
N GLU A 170 14.33 -9.49 1.14
CA GLU A 170 13.85 -8.82 -0.07
C GLU A 170 13.50 -9.82 -1.18
N SER A 171 14.30 -10.86 -1.41
CA SER A 171 14.02 -11.89 -2.41
C SER A 171 12.76 -12.68 -2.09
N ARG A 172 12.47 -12.94 -0.80
CA ARG A 172 11.26 -13.62 -0.35
C ARG A 172 10.01 -12.84 -0.71
N TRP A 173 10.01 -11.55 -0.40
CA TRP A 173 8.85 -10.69 -0.66
C TRP A 173 8.74 -10.33 -2.14
N ALA A 174 9.85 -10.11 -2.84
CA ALA A 174 9.85 -9.85 -4.27
C ALA A 174 9.15 -10.96 -5.06
N SER A 175 9.40 -12.24 -4.72
CA SER A 175 8.74 -13.38 -5.40
C SER A 175 7.23 -13.45 -5.11
N ALA A 176 6.81 -13.07 -3.90
CA ALA A 176 5.40 -13.03 -3.54
C ALA A 176 4.66 -11.87 -4.24
N GLU A 177 5.31 -10.70 -4.30
CA GLU A 177 4.81 -9.53 -5.03
C GLU A 177 4.74 -9.80 -6.55
N GLU A 178 5.76 -10.46 -7.13
CA GLU A 178 5.76 -10.87 -8.54
C GLU A 178 4.55 -11.76 -8.84
N TYR A 179 4.37 -12.83 -8.04
CA TYR A 179 3.21 -13.70 -8.18
C TYR A 179 1.89 -12.92 -8.11
N TYR A 180 1.76 -12.01 -7.15
CA TYR A 180 0.55 -11.21 -6.95
C TYR A 180 0.23 -10.32 -8.15
N PHE A 181 1.20 -9.56 -8.65
CA PHE A 181 1.00 -8.67 -9.78
C PHE A 181 0.91 -9.38 -11.14
N GLU A 182 1.35 -10.63 -11.23
CA GLU A 182 1.18 -11.42 -12.45
C GLU A 182 -0.13 -12.22 -12.47
N ASN A 183 -0.56 -12.74 -11.32
CA ASN A 183 -1.61 -13.75 -11.27
C ASN A 183 -2.88 -13.32 -10.52
N VAL A 184 -2.80 -12.34 -9.62
CA VAL A 184 -3.93 -11.92 -8.76
C VAL A 184 -4.42 -10.54 -9.14
N MET A 185 -3.51 -9.56 -9.21
CA MET A 185 -3.81 -8.16 -9.53
C MET A 185 -2.88 -7.66 -10.64
N PRO A 186 -3.06 -8.12 -11.89
CA PRO A 186 -2.26 -7.60 -13.00
C PRO A 186 -2.55 -6.11 -13.24
N PRO A 187 -1.63 -5.35 -13.86
CA PRO A 187 -1.81 -3.90 -14.08
C PRO A 187 -3.15 -3.51 -14.70
N ALA A 188 -3.72 -4.36 -15.55
CA ALA A 188 -5.02 -4.13 -16.17
C ALA A 188 -6.22 -4.22 -15.18
N ALA A 189 -6.01 -4.70 -13.95
CA ALA A 189 -7.04 -4.76 -12.92
C ALA A 189 -7.13 -3.48 -12.08
N PHE A 190 -6.23 -2.51 -12.31
CA PHE A 190 -6.22 -1.23 -11.62
C PHE A 190 -6.93 -0.15 -12.43
N ASP A 191 -7.54 0.80 -11.73
CA ASP A 191 -8.24 1.93 -12.33
C ASP A 191 -7.22 2.98 -12.84
N LEU A 192 -6.03 3.03 -12.21
CA LEU A 192 -4.91 3.90 -12.61
C LEU A 192 -3.57 3.20 -12.37
N VAL A 193 -2.67 3.25 -13.35
CA VAL A 193 -1.28 2.81 -13.21
C VAL A 193 -0.35 3.99 -13.40
N LEU A 194 0.35 4.35 -12.33
CA LEU A 194 1.29 5.47 -12.30
C LEU A 194 2.73 5.02 -12.46
N ASP A 195 3.48 5.69 -13.33
CA ASP A 195 4.93 5.49 -13.46
C ASP A 195 5.67 6.24 -12.32
N GLY A 196 6.20 5.49 -11.37
CA GLY A 196 6.93 6.03 -10.22
C GLY A 196 8.39 6.39 -10.48
N ARG A 197 8.85 6.41 -11.74
CA ARG A 197 10.19 6.89 -12.10
C ARG A 197 10.30 8.39 -11.84
N SER A 198 11.29 8.82 -11.06
CA SER A 198 11.63 10.23 -10.93
C SER A 198 12.20 10.74 -12.26
N ARG A 199 11.47 11.57 -12.97
CA ARG A 199 12.06 12.31 -14.11
C ARG A 199 12.93 13.42 -13.53
N HIS A 200 14.23 13.20 -13.40
CA HIS A 200 15.18 14.30 -13.32
C HIS A 200 15.07 15.08 -14.64
N ARG A 201 14.44 16.23 -14.61
CA ARG A 201 14.65 17.22 -15.67
C ARG A 201 16.11 17.65 -15.56
N HIS A 202 16.97 17.15 -16.42
CA HIS A 202 18.21 17.83 -16.72
C HIS A 202 17.80 19.22 -17.26
N ARG A 203 17.93 20.24 -16.44
CA ARG A 203 18.06 21.60 -16.97
C ARG A 203 19.42 21.62 -17.67
N SER A 204 19.41 21.51 -18.99
CA SER A 204 20.55 21.96 -19.80
C SER A 204 20.69 23.46 -19.55
N LEU A 205 21.86 23.86 -19.01
CA LEU A 205 22.32 25.22 -18.95
C LEU A 205 22.68 25.70 -20.35
#